data_d60e2731f6a76c00aec100f71b94fd9e
#
_entry.id   d60e2731f6a76c00aec100f71b94fd9e
#
_cell.length_a   1.000
_cell.length_b   1.000
_cell.length_c   1.000
_cell.angle_alpha   90.00
_cell.angle_beta   90.00
_cell.angle_gamma   90.00
#
_symmetry.space_group_name_H-M   'P 1'
#
loop_
_entity.id
_entity.type
_entity.pdbx_description
1 polymer ?
#
loop_
_entity_poly.entity_id
_entity_poly.type
_entity_poly.pdbx_seq_one_letter_code
_entity_poly.pdbx_strand_id
1 'polypeptide(L)'
;EGIENMESVPETRSITSKEDFSGLQVSAKYPVIKRKKVNEEWRDDFTFPVVFHSYGAEIYQLGGENVPIDGEPLRLELYEDALLSEIGVTKEHYRVTSTVWNGAPYLDEGDILCRDATAFGKRKVIDYLITYGGTVTYPEIEGYRCRAVYSLKEYEQIPAEEKKIVSNRVVEAVEYDPDSAWIIRREAIVLT
;
A
#
# COMPACT_ATOMS: atom_id res chain seq x y z
N GLU A 1 0.26 0.85 -5.54
CA GLU A 1 0.24 1.04 -7.00
C GLU A 1 -0.07 2.50 -7.33
N GLY A 2 0.56 3.02 -8.40
CA GLY A 2 0.30 4.35 -8.93
C GLY A 2 0.61 5.50 -7.97
N ILE A 3 1.65 5.42 -7.16
CA ILE A 3 2.02 6.47 -6.21
C ILE A 3 2.88 7.55 -6.87
N GLU A 4 2.61 8.79 -6.53
CA GLU A 4 3.40 9.93 -6.98
C GLU A 4 4.63 10.17 -6.09
N ASN A 5 4.48 9.89 -4.80
CA ASN A 5 5.48 10.18 -3.80
C ASN A 5 5.63 9.00 -2.83
N MET A 6 6.89 8.63 -2.53
CA MET A 6 7.22 7.58 -1.56
C MET A 6 6.76 7.88 -0.13
N GLU A 7 6.55 9.13 0.22
CA GLU A 7 6.02 9.54 1.53
C GLU A 7 4.60 9.01 1.79
N SER A 8 3.85 8.70 0.73
CA SER A 8 2.53 8.08 0.83
C SER A 8 2.55 6.61 1.27
N VAL A 9 3.72 5.97 1.24
CA VAL A 9 3.88 4.57 1.64
C VAL A 9 4.13 4.49 3.15
N PRO A 10 3.27 3.79 3.92
CA PRO A 10 3.48 3.63 5.35
C PRO A 10 4.83 2.95 5.66
N GLU A 11 5.60 3.53 6.56
CA GLU A 11 6.88 2.96 6.99
C GLU A 11 6.72 1.68 7.82
N THR A 12 5.56 1.50 8.42
CA THR A 12 5.24 0.31 9.22
C THR A 12 3.86 -0.21 8.89
N ARG A 13 3.66 -1.52 9.00
CA ARG A 13 2.37 -2.18 8.85
C ARG A 13 2.08 -3.07 10.06
N SER A 14 0.91 -2.91 10.67
CA SER A 14 0.44 -3.79 11.73
C SER A 14 -0.16 -5.06 11.13
N ILE A 15 0.31 -6.21 11.59
CA ILE A 15 -0.17 -7.52 11.16
C ILE A 15 -0.50 -8.32 12.41
N THR A 16 -1.67 -8.93 12.41
CA THR A 16 -2.08 -9.89 13.44
C THR A 16 -1.84 -11.28 12.93
N SER A 17 -0.94 -12.01 13.58
CA SER A 17 -0.70 -13.41 13.31
C SER A 17 -1.37 -14.28 14.38
N LYS A 18 -1.89 -15.41 13.94
CA LYS A 18 -2.49 -16.42 14.82
C LYS A 18 -1.54 -17.61 14.88
N GLU A 19 -1.21 -18.01 16.10
CA GLU A 19 -0.42 -19.22 16.31
C GLU A 19 -1.36 -20.45 16.16
N ASP A 20 -0.96 -21.41 15.32
CA ASP A 20 -1.85 -22.52 14.91
C ASP A 20 -2.15 -23.49 16.05
N PHE A 21 -1.25 -23.64 17.00
CA PHE A 21 -1.37 -24.62 18.07
C PHE A 21 -2.18 -24.10 19.25
N SER A 22 -1.88 -22.91 19.73
CA SER A 22 -2.56 -22.29 20.87
C SER A 22 -3.76 -21.44 20.50
N GLY A 23 -3.85 -21.05 19.21
CA GLY A 23 -4.83 -20.09 18.74
C GLY A 23 -4.57 -18.65 19.20
N LEU A 24 -3.43 -18.41 19.86
CA LEU A 24 -3.05 -17.09 20.35
C LEU A 24 -2.87 -16.12 19.19
N GLN A 25 -3.45 -14.92 19.32
CA GLN A 25 -3.31 -13.84 18.36
C GLN A 25 -2.33 -12.80 18.90
N VAL A 26 -1.31 -12.48 18.10
CA VAL A 26 -0.34 -11.45 18.43
C VAL A 26 -0.29 -10.45 17.28
N SER A 27 -0.47 -9.17 17.64
CA SER A 27 -0.32 -8.06 16.69
C SER A 27 1.05 -7.43 16.84
N ALA A 28 1.79 -7.34 15.75
CA ALA A 28 3.09 -6.71 15.71
C ALA A 28 3.16 -5.67 14.59
N LYS A 29 4.00 -4.65 14.79
CA LYS A 29 4.30 -3.65 13.75
C LYS A 29 5.57 -4.08 13.02
N TYR A 30 5.47 -4.22 11.72
CA TYR A 30 6.56 -4.59 10.84
C TYR A 30 7.05 -3.37 10.08
N PRO A 31 8.33 -2.99 10.20
CA PRO A 31 8.93 -1.94 9.39
C PRO A 31 9.12 -2.40 7.95
N VAL A 32 9.28 -1.42 7.05
CA VAL A 32 9.70 -1.70 5.68
C VAL A 32 11.14 -2.19 5.66
N ILE A 33 11.37 -3.39 5.12
CA ILE A 33 12.70 -3.98 4.97
C ILE A 33 13.21 -3.93 3.52
N LYS A 34 12.32 -3.80 2.55
CA LYS A 34 12.68 -3.71 1.13
C LYS A 34 11.67 -2.90 0.35
N ARG A 35 12.19 -2.07 -0.56
CA ARG A 35 11.42 -1.34 -1.57
C ARG A 35 11.96 -1.70 -2.94
N LYS A 36 11.09 -2.09 -3.86
CA LYS A 36 11.45 -2.40 -5.25
C LYS A 36 10.48 -1.68 -6.18
N LYS A 37 11.00 -0.81 -7.05
CA LYS A 37 10.22 -0.23 -8.15
C LYS A 37 9.87 -1.35 -9.13
N VAL A 38 8.60 -1.47 -9.48
CA VAL A 38 8.07 -2.52 -10.36
C VAL A 38 7.70 -1.94 -11.72
N ASN A 39 7.02 -0.79 -11.70
CA ASN A 39 6.54 -0.13 -12.90
C ASN A 39 6.66 1.38 -12.77
N GLU A 40 6.68 2.07 -13.90
CA GLU A 40 6.60 3.53 -14.02
C GLU A 40 5.84 3.86 -15.27
N GLU A 41 4.83 4.70 -15.14
CA GLU A 41 3.99 5.10 -16.27
C GLU A 41 3.56 6.56 -16.18
N TRP A 42 3.24 7.15 -17.32
CA TRP A 42 2.59 8.44 -17.41
C TRP A 42 1.08 8.25 -17.50
N ARG A 43 0.33 8.94 -16.64
CA ARG A 43 -1.15 8.94 -16.64
C ARG A 43 -1.66 10.27 -17.14
N ASP A 44 -2.69 10.24 -17.98
CA ASP A 44 -3.35 11.40 -18.58
C ASP A 44 -4.48 11.94 -17.67
N ASP A 45 -4.27 11.94 -16.36
CA ASP A 45 -5.27 12.34 -15.37
C ASP A 45 -4.84 13.57 -14.55
N PHE A 46 -3.88 14.34 -15.07
CA PHE A 46 -3.41 15.58 -14.46
C PHE A 46 -4.09 16.77 -15.08
N THR A 47 -4.80 17.55 -14.26
CA THR A 47 -5.47 18.78 -14.69
C THR A 47 -5.41 19.82 -13.59
N PHE A 48 -5.35 21.09 -13.97
CA PHE A 48 -5.45 22.21 -13.04
C PHE A 48 -6.08 23.44 -13.69
N PRO A 49 -6.76 24.30 -12.89
CA PRO A 49 -7.35 25.54 -13.38
C PRO A 49 -6.28 26.62 -13.58
N VAL A 50 -6.51 27.46 -14.57
CA VAL A 50 -5.77 28.70 -14.82
C VAL A 50 -6.77 29.84 -14.96
N VAL A 51 -6.57 30.94 -14.23
CA VAL A 51 -7.43 32.12 -14.30
C VAL A 51 -6.66 33.26 -14.94
N PHE A 52 -7.22 33.86 -15.97
CA PHE A 52 -6.69 35.04 -16.62
C PHE A 52 -7.41 36.26 -16.10
N HIS A 53 -6.70 37.06 -15.29
CA HIS A 53 -7.16 38.38 -14.87
C HIS A 53 -6.86 39.43 -15.96
N SER A 54 -7.71 40.44 -16.10
CA SER A 54 -7.66 41.43 -17.17
C SER A 54 -7.73 40.77 -18.56
N TYR A 55 -8.68 39.85 -18.73
CA TYR A 55 -8.88 39.12 -20.01
C TYR A 55 -9.00 40.12 -21.18
N GLY A 56 -8.25 39.84 -22.25
CA GLY A 56 -8.11 40.72 -23.41
C GLY A 56 -6.81 41.52 -23.40
N ALA A 57 -5.96 41.38 -22.38
CA ALA A 57 -4.60 41.91 -22.43
C ALA A 57 -3.77 41.17 -23.49
N GLU A 58 -2.84 41.88 -24.14
CA GLU A 58 -1.95 41.26 -25.14
C GLU A 58 -0.85 40.42 -24.50
N ILE A 59 -0.44 40.78 -23.26
CA ILE A 59 0.64 40.11 -22.53
C ILE A 59 0.19 39.84 -21.09
N TYR A 60 0.40 38.60 -20.65
CA TYR A 60 0.20 38.17 -19.25
C TYR A 60 1.53 37.86 -18.58
N GLN A 61 1.59 37.98 -17.27
CA GLN A 61 2.72 37.51 -16.49
C GLN A 61 2.42 36.14 -15.87
N LEU A 62 3.34 35.18 -16.09
CA LEU A 62 3.29 33.86 -15.54
C LEU A 62 4.66 33.50 -14.96
N GLY A 63 4.78 33.37 -13.61
CA GLY A 63 6.04 33.05 -12.97
C GLY A 63 7.19 34.00 -13.28
N GLY A 64 6.87 35.27 -13.56
CA GLY A 64 7.85 36.30 -13.97
C GLY A 64 8.18 36.31 -15.46
N GLU A 65 7.61 35.42 -16.25
CA GLU A 65 7.73 35.41 -17.72
C GLU A 65 6.56 36.16 -18.36
N ASN A 66 6.85 36.85 -19.47
CA ASN A 66 5.83 37.53 -20.28
C ASN A 66 5.26 36.52 -21.30
N VAL A 67 3.98 36.26 -21.19
CA VAL A 67 3.24 35.31 -22.03
C VAL A 67 2.31 36.09 -22.96
N PRO A 68 2.65 36.27 -24.25
CA PRO A 68 1.71 36.82 -25.20
C PRO A 68 0.60 35.83 -25.51
N ILE A 69 -0.64 36.28 -25.51
CA ILE A 69 -1.80 35.49 -25.86
C ILE A 69 -2.31 35.98 -27.24
N ASP A 70 -1.89 35.30 -28.27
CA ASP A 70 -2.29 35.58 -29.66
C ASP A 70 -3.42 34.61 -30.07
N GLY A 71 -4.66 35.02 -29.83
CA GLY A 71 -5.84 34.38 -30.42
C GLY A 71 -6.22 33.02 -29.86
N GLU A 72 -6.92 32.25 -30.66
CA GLU A 72 -7.33 30.88 -30.37
C GLU A 72 -6.68 29.90 -31.37
N PRO A 73 -6.21 28.72 -30.95
CA PRO A 73 -6.33 28.13 -29.61
C PRO A 73 -5.31 28.67 -28.61
N LEU A 74 -5.68 28.62 -27.31
CA LEU A 74 -4.77 28.92 -26.21
C LEU A 74 -3.61 27.91 -26.19
N ARG A 75 -2.37 28.40 -26.08
CA ARG A 75 -1.14 27.56 -26.13
C ARG A 75 -0.22 27.78 -24.93
N LEU A 76 -0.76 27.61 -23.73
CA LEU A 76 0.05 27.74 -22.51
C LEU A 76 1.04 26.59 -22.31
N GLU A 77 0.88 25.47 -23.02
CA GLU A 77 1.85 24.38 -23.00
C GLU A 77 3.26 24.79 -23.44
N LEU A 78 3.39 25.90 -24.19
CA LEU A 78 4.70 26.48 -24.54
C LEU A 78 5.44 27.06 -23.32
N TYR A 79 4.71 27.36 -22.26
CA TYR A 79 5.21 27.93 -20.99
C TYR A 79 5.08 26.91 -19.85
N GLU A 80 5.24 25.62 -20.16
CA GLU A 80 5.08 24.51 -19.24
C GLU A 80 5.88 24.68 -17.95
N ASP A 81 7.13 25.17 -18.04
CA ASP A 81 8.01 25.35 -16.88
C ASP A 81 7.44 26.35 -15.89
N ALA A 82 6.98 27.48 -16.39
CA ALA A 82 6.37 28.52 -15.57
C ALA A 82 5.07 28.02 -14.94
N LEU A 83 4.20 27.35 -15.72
CA LEU A 83 2.95 26.78 -15.20
C LEU A 83 3.19 25.75 -14.09
N LEU A 84 4.11 24.82 -14.30
CA LEU A 84 4.40 23.78 -13.31
C LEU A 84 5.06 24.37 -12.05
N SER A 85 5.91 25.38 -12.23
CA SER A 85 6.54 26.09 -11.11
C SER A 85 5.51 26.81 -10.23
N GLU A 86 4.51 27.45 -10.82
CA GLU A 86 3.45 28.16 -10.08
C GLU A 86 2.62 27.22 -9.20
N ILE A 87 2.39 26.00 -9.64
CA ILE A 87 1.67 24.99 -8.85
C ILE A 87 2.61 24.14 -7.97
N GLY A 88 3.92 24.44 -7.95
CA GLY A 88 4.90 23.79 -7.07
C GLY A 88 5.30 22.38 -7.48
N VAL A 89 5.17 22.03 -8.76
CA VAL A 89 5.55 20.69 -9.27
C VAL A 89 6.65 20.81 -10.35
N THR A 90 7.27 19.70 -10.71
CA THR A 90 8.42 19.68 -11.62
C THR A 90 8.17 18.85 -12.89
N LYS A 91 8.83 19.21 -13.99
CA LYS A 91 8.82 18.45 -15.24
C LYS A 91 9.30 17.01 -15.11
N GLU A 92 9.98 16.66 -14.05
CA GLU A 92 10.41 15.28 -13.82
C GLU A 92 9.20 14.32 -13.66
N HIS A 93 8.12 14.83 -13.04
CA HIS A 93 6.95 14.05 -12.69
C HIS A 93 5.66 14.52 -13.35
N TYR A 94 5.67 15.70 -14.00
CA TYR A 94 4.48 16.30 -14.60
C TYR A 94 4.78 16.86 -15.98
N ARG A 95 3.76 16.87 -16.83
CA ARG A 95 3.77 17.48 -18.17
C ARG A 95 2.46 18.21 -18.40
N VAL A 96 2.53 19.34 -19.11
CA VAL A 96 1.34 20.02 -19.66
C VAL A 96 1.26 19.69 -21.13
N THR A 97 0.10 19.23 -21.61
CA THR A 97 -0.10 18.76 -22.98
C THR A 97 -1.02 19.66 -23.79
N SER A 98 -1.95 20.32 -23.13
CA SER A 98 -2.87 21.27 -23.77
C SER A 98 -3.54 22.18 -22.75
N THR A 99 -4.08 23.29 -23.25
CA THR A 99 -4.89 24.21 -22.48
C THR A 99 -6.14 24.58 -23.24
N VAL A 100 -7.27 24.69 -22.54
CA VAL A 100 -8.57 24.94 -23.15
C VAL A 100 -9.31 26.01 -22.33
N TRP A 101 -9.94 26.98 -23.00
CA TRP A 101 -10.80 27.94 -22.36
C TRP A 101 -12.05 27.31 -21.77
N ASN A 102 -12.43 27.77 -20.57
CA ASN A 102 -13.65 27.36 -19.88
C ASN A 102 -14.67 28.51 -19.96
N GLY A 103 -15.72 28.32 -20.72
CA GLY A 103 -16.82 29.26 -20.75
C GLY A 103 -16.49 30.63 -21.35
N ALA A 104 -17.39 31.59 -21.08
CA ALA A 104 -17.26 32.98 -21.49
C ALA A 104 -16.51 33.79 -20.41
N PRO A 105 -15.89 34.93 -20.78
CA PRO A 105 -15.37 35.88 -19.83
C PRO A 105 -16.43 36.37 -18.83
N TYR A 106 -16.02 36.66 -17.60
CA TYR A 106 -16.85 37.15 -16.52
C TYR A 106 -16.16 38.28 -15.74
N LEU A 107 -16.91 39.07 -14.99
CA LEU A 107 -16.36 40.05 -14.04
C LEU A 107 -16.20 39.41 -12.67
N ASP A 108 -15.04 39.58 -12.06
CA ASP A 108 -14.80 39.15 -10.68
C ASP A 108 -15.40 40.16 -9.66
N GLU A 109 -15.21 39.93 -8.36
CA GLU A 109 -15.68 40.82 -7.28
C GLU A 109 -15.08 42.22 -7.31
N GLY A 110 -13.97 42.41 -8.03
CA GLY A 110 -13.24 43.68 -8.23
C GLY A 110 -13.57 44.35 -9.55
N ASP A 111 -14.63 43.96 -10.27
CA ASP A 111 -14.96 44.41 -11.61
C ASP A 111 -13.84 44.21 -12.65
N ILE A 112 -12.96 43.27 -12.41
CA ILE A 112 -11.90 42.87 -13.35
C ILE A 112 -12.44 41.80 -14.29
N LEU A 113 -12.28 42.02 -15.61
CA LEU A 113 -12.70 41.01 -16.59
C LEU A 113 -11.74 39.81 -16.52
N CYS A 114 -12.28 38.64 -16.21
CA CYS A 114 -11.55 37.40 -16.09
C CYS A 114 -12.06 36.34 -17.09
N ARG A 115 -11.21 35.37 -17.38
CA ARG A 115 -11.60 34.15 -18.09
C ARG A 115 -10.82 32.95 -17.56
N ASP A 116 -11.54 31.85 -17.36
CA ASP A 116 -10.95 30.62 -16.88
C ASP A 116 -10.47 29.75 -18.05
N ALA A 117 -9.43 28.98 -17.78
CA ALA A 117 -8.95 27.91 -18.63
C ALA A 117 -8.64 26.67 -17.79
N THR A 118 -8.59 25.52 -18.43
CA THR A 118 -8.10 24.27 -17.83
C THR A 118 -6.86 23.83 -18.57
N ALA A 119 -5.79 23.60 -17.83
CA ALA A 119 -4.61 22.92 -18.30
C ALA A 119 -4.77 21.42 -18.11
N PHE A 120 -4.49 20.66 -19.15
CA PHE A 120 -4.46 19.20 -19.17
C PHE A 120 -3.04 18.73 -19.31
N GLY A 121 -2.75 17.60 -18.69
CA GLY A 121 -1.40 17.10 -18.69
C GLY A 121 -1.29 15.65 -18.27
N LYS A 122 -0.06 15.25 -18.04
CA LYS A 122 0.29 13.91 -17.60
C LYS A 122 1.04 13.98 -16.27
N ARG A 123 0.82 13.02 -15.41
CA ARG A 123 1.65 12.79 -14.22
C ARG A 123 2.32 11.44 -14.27
N LYS A 124 3.54 11.40 -13.77
CA LYS A 124 4.30 10.16 -13.64
C LYS A 124 3.91 9.47 -12.35
N VAL A 125 3.51 8.22 -12.43
CA VAL A 125 3.20 7.38 -11.30
C VAL A 125 4.11 6.15 -11.29
N ILE A 126 4.40 5.65 -10.09
CA ILE A 126 5.33 4.56 -9.88
C ILE A 126 4.66 3.50 -9.01
N ASP A 127 4.77 2.23 -9.41
CA ASP A 127 4.37 1.10 -8.61
C ASP A 127 5.58 0.55 -7.86
N TYR A 128 5.40 0.37 -6.55
CA TYR A 128 6.41 -0.23 -5.69
C TYR A 128 5.90 -1.51 -5.05
N LEU A 129 6.75 -2.52 -5.06
CA LEU A 129 6.61 -3.68 -4.22
C LEU A 129 7.30 -3.39 -2.88
N ILE A 130 6.51 -3.30 -1.82
CA ILE A 130 6.99 -3.02 -0.48
C ILE A 130 6.95 -4.30 0.33
N THR A 131 8.09 -4.68 0.90
CA THR A 131 8.19 -5.82 1.81
C THR A 131 8.31 -5.30 3.23
N TYR A 132 7.41 -5.75 4.09
CA TYR A 132 7.45 -5.49 5.53
C TYR A 132 7.96 -6.75 6.23
N GLY A 133 8.78 -6.60 7.24
CA GLY A 133 9.29 -7.75 7.97
C GLY A 133 9.88 -7.39 9.32
N GLY A 134 9.95 -8.39 10.19
CA GLY A 134 10.47 -8.27 11.55
C GLY A 134 10.29 -9.57 12.30
N THR A 135 10.69 -9.60 13.55
CA THR A 135 10.57 -10.76 14.46
C THR A 135 9.39 -10.52 15.39
N VAL A 136 8.55 -11.54 15.56
CA VAL A 136 7.48 -11.56 16.56
C VAL A 136 7.88 -12.55 17.65
N THR A 137 7.82 -12.11 18.89
CA THR A 137 7.97 -12.99 20.05
C THR A 137 6.57 -13.25 20.60
N TYR A 138 6.19 -14.52 20.64
CA TYR A 138 4.97 -14.93 21.33
C TYR A 138 5.24 -15.00 22.83
N PRO A 139 4.27 -14.63 23.67
CA PRO A 139 4.41 -14.83 25.11
C PRO A 139 4.54 -16.31 25.44
N GLU A 140 5.23 -16.60 26.52
CA GLU A 140 5.28 -17.94 27.08
C GLU A 140 3.88 -18.37 27.51
N ILE A 141 3.50 -19.60 27.12
CA ILE A 141 2.24 -20.22 27.53
C ILE A 141 2.57 -21.48 28.33
N GLU A 142 1.93 -21.62 29.48
CA GLU A 142 1.95 -22.86 30.20
C GLU A 142 1.19 -23.92 29.39
N GLY A 143 1.83 -25.04 29.14
CA GLY A 143 1.27 -26.12 28.33
C GLY A 143 1.54 -27.48 28.94
N TYR A 144 0.79 -28.46 28.53
CA TYR A 144 0.95 -29.85 28.96
C TYR A 144 1.54 -30.67 27.82
N ARG A 145 2.57 -31.45 28.11
CA ARG A 145 3.11 -32.43 27.20
C ARG A 145 2.41 -33.77 27.45
N CYS A 146 1.57 -34.20 26.51
CA CYS A 146 0.96 -35.54 26.57
C CYS A 146 1.84 -36.53 25.83
N ARG A 147 2.27 -37.60 26.51
CA ARG A 147 2.94 -38.72 25.90
C ARG A 147 1.97 -39.91 25.92
N ALA A 148 1.51 -40.32 24.75
CA ALA A 148 0.72 -41.53 24.61
C ALA A 148 1.66 -42.73 24.31
N VAL A 149 1.66 -43.72 25.19
CA VAL A 149 2.41 -44.96 24.97
C VAL A 149 1.40 -46.02 24.56
N TYR A 150 1.57 -46.52 23.38
CA TYR A 150 0.74 -47.63 22.87
C TYR A 150 1.54 -48.92 23.02
N SER A 151 1.02 -49.90 23.79
CA SER A 151 1.53 -51.27 23.78
C SER A 151 0.62 -52.16 22.93
N LEU A 152 1.21 -52.90 22.01
CA LEU A 152 0.52 -54.01 21.39
C LEU A 152 0.38 -55.13 22.44
N LYS A 153 -0.85 -55.43 22.85
CA LYS A 153 -1.10 -56.70 23.53
C LYS A 153 -0.91 -57.82 22.51
N GLU A 154 -0.02 -58.79 22.80
CA GLU A 154 0.02 -60.02 22.04
C GLU A 154 -1.41 -60.60 22.02
N TYR A 155 -1.90 -60.80 20.81
CA TYR A 155 -3.15 -61.51 20.63
C TYR A 155 -2.96 -62.97 21.03
N GLU A 156 -3.51 -63.40 22.16
CA GLU A 156 -3.83 -64.83 22.33
C GLU A 156 -4.71 -65.24 21.11
N GLN A 157 -4.32 -66.33 20.46
CA GLN A 157 -5.06 -66.83 19.29
C GLN A 157 -6.48 -67.20 19.73
N ILE A 158 -7.39 -66.24 19.52
CA ILE A 158 -8.81 -66.55 19.70
C ILE A 158 -9.25 -67.44 18.54
N PRO A 159 -9.89 -68.56 18.84
CA PRO A 159 -10.43 -69.42 17.78
C PRO A 159 -11.32 -68.66 16.81
N ALA A 160 -11.30 -69.07 15.55
CA ALA A 160 -11.82 -68.27 14.41
C ALA A 160 -13.34 -67.93 14.48
N GLU A 161 -14.05 -68.41 15.47
CA GLU A 161 -15.51 -68.20 15.61
C GLU A 161 -15.94 -67.02 16.49
N GLU A 162 -14.98 -66.35 17.18
CA GLU A 162 -15.31 -65.18 18.06
C GLU A 162 -14.47 -63.97 17.78
N LYS A 163 -14.30 -63.53 16.53
CA LYS A 163 -13.65 -62.28 16.23
C LYS A 163 -14.59 -61.10 16.46
N LYS A 164 -14.77 -60.71 17.71
CA LYS A 164 -15.20 -59.33 18.06
C LYS A 164 -13.98 -58.45 18.15
N ILE A 165 -13.89 -57.47 17.22
CA ILE A 165 -12.85 -56.45 17.27
C ILE A 165 -13.16 -55.55 18.48
N VAL A 166 -12.45 -55.72 19.58
CA VAL A 166 -12.46 -54.83 20.74
C VAL A 166 -11.16 -54.00 20.66
N SER A 167 -11.21 -52.81 20.14
CA SER A 167 -10.08 -51.86 20.22
C SER A 167 -10.05 -51.25 21.63
N ASN A 168 -9.29 -51.83 22.53
CA ASN A 168 -9.00 -51.20 23.82
C ASN A 168 -7.86 -50.21 23.63
N ARG A 169 -8.18 -48.92 23.55
CA ARG A 169 -7.21 -47.84 23.73
C ARG A 169 -7.00 -47.65 25.23
N VAL A 170 -5.89 -48.11 25.76
CA VAL A 170 -5.47 -47.78 27.12
C VAL A 170 -4.57 -46.57 27.04
N VAL A 171 -5.05 -45.44 27.54
CA VAL A 171 -4.22 -44.26 27.79
C VAL A 171 -3.63 -44.44 29.17
N GLU A 172 -2.34 -44.82 29.27
CA GLU A 172 -1.72 -45.21 30.54
C GLU A 172 -1.10 -44.07 31.33
N ALA A 173 -0.75 -42.93 30.77
CA ALA A 173 -0.25 -41.80 31.56
C ALA A 173 -0.35 -40.49 30.82
N VAL A 174 -0.81 -39.44 31.48
CA VAL A 174 -0.58 -38.03 31.15
C VAL A 174 0.50 -37.56 32.11
N GLU A 175 1.72 -37.38 31.63
CA GLU A 175 2.83 -36.83 32.44
C GLU A 175 2.80 -35.30 32.26
N TYR A 176 2.59 -34.59 33.36
CA TYR A 176 2.64 -33.15 33.45
C TYR A 176 4.09 -32.72 33.66
N ASP A 177 4.65 -31.95 32.71
CA ASP A 177 5.99 -31.37 32.84
C ASP A 177 5.83 -29.83 32.96
N PRO A 178 5.95 -29.29 34.18
CA PRO A 178 5.80 -27.86 34.41
C PRO A 178 6.97 -27.02 33.87
N ASP A 179 8.11 -27.64 33.52
CA ASP A 179 9.30 -26.94 33.03
C ASP A 179 9.35 -26.84 31.49
N SER A 180 8.38 -27.39 30.77
CA SER A 180 8.33 -27.29 29.29
C SER A 180 7.67 -26.01 28.84
N ALA A 181 8.28 -24.85 29.14
CA ALA A 181 7.94 -23.59 28.49
C ALA A 181 8.39 -23.60 27.01
N TRP A 182 7.45 -23.54 26.10
CA TRP A 182 7.77 -23.49 24.67
C TRP A 182 7.94 -22.05 24.22
N ILE A 183 9.18 -21.66 23.93
CA ILE A 183 9.46 -20.41 23.19
C ILE A 183 9.35 -20.72 21.72
N ILE A 184 8.21 -20.40 21.10
CA ILE A 184 8.04 -20.50 19.65
C ILE A 184 8.62 -19.24 19.04
N ARG A 185 9.84 -19.30 18.54
CA ARG A 185 10.42 -18.29 17.66
C ARG A 185 10.04 -18.65 16.23
N ARG A 186 9.14 -17.89 15.62
CA ARG A 186 8.95 -17.97 14.17
C ARG A 186 9.74 -16.83 13.51
N GLU A 187 10.51 -17.20 12.51
CA GLU A 187 11.14 -16.25 11.61
C GLU A 187 10.09 -15.45 10.86
N ALA A 188 10.45 -14.23 10.50
CA ALA A 188 9.57 -13.24 9.91
C ALA A 188 8.68 -13.80 8.79
N ILE A 189 7.40 -13.49 8.84
CA ILE A 189 6.50 -13.69 7.71
C ILE A 189 6.83 -12.59 6.69
N VAL A 190 7.42 -12.98 5.58
CA VAL A 190 7.64 -12.10 4.44
C VAL A 190 6.34 -12.03 3.65
N LEU A 191 5.67 -10.88 3.68
CA LEU A 191 4.51 -10.63 2.85
C LEU A 191 4.96 -9.99 1.54
N THR A 192 4.70 -10.66 0.44
CA THR A 192 4.90 -10.15 -0.92
C THR A 192 3.59 -9.63 -1.50
#